data_e8e77711d90208b83bf418d46b7360e1
#
_entry.id   e8e77711d90208b83bf418d46b7360e1
#
_cell.length_a   1.000
_cell.length_b   1.000
_cell.length_c   1.000
_cell.angle_alpha   90.00
_cell.angle_beta   90.00
_cell.angle_gamma   90.00
#
_symmetry.space_group_name_H-M   'P 1'
#
loop_
_entity.id
_entity.type
_entity.pdbx_description
1 polymer ?
#
loop_
_entity_poly.entity_id
_entity_poly.type
_entity_poly.pdbx_seq_one_letter_code
_entity_poly.pdbx_strand_id
1 'polypeptide(L)'
;MKHALHSAAFALLLAGNALADDLPTYKVLMKDGRIFPETVEVAANTRFRLEVKNEGPGAAEFESIELKKELVLAPGVTRSMVFFPMKPGTYKFFDDFHPETGQARIVAK
;
A
#
# COMPACT_ATOMS: atom_id res chain seq x y z
N MET A 1 5.44 34.07 -29.25
CA MET A 1 4.06 33.78 -28.83
C MET A 1 3.75 32.29 -28.85
N LYS A 2 4.06 31.58 -29.93
CA LYS A 2 3.82 30.12 -30.01
C LYS A 2 4.57 29.34 -28.97
N HIS A 3 5.79 29.75 -28.63
CA HIS A 3 6.61 29.05 -27.63
C HIS A 3 6.03 29.13 -26.20
N ALA A 4 5.44 30.28 -25.86
CA ALA A 4 4.83 30.46 -24.55
C ALA A 4 3.64 29.52 -24.33
N LEU A 5 2.81 29.33 -25.36
CA LEU A 5 1.66 28.43 -25.32
C LEU A 5 2.08 26.97 -25.13
N HIS A 6 3.13 26.55 -25.86
CA HIS A 6 3.65 25.19 -25.75
C HIS A 6 4.22 24.92 -24.33
N SER A 7 4.93 25.90 -23.79
CA SER A 7 5.49 25.76 -22.44
C SER A 7 4.41 25.61 -21.37
N ALA A 8 3.32 26.37 -21.50
CA ALA A 8 2.22 26.28 -20.54
C ALA A 8 1.54 24.90 -20.60
N ALA A 9 1.29 24.36 -21.79
CA ALA A 9 0.69 23.05 -21.95
C ALA A 9 1.58 21.95 -21.37
N PHE A 10 2.88 22.04 -21.58
CA PHE A 10 3.84 21.07 -21.06
C PHE A 10 3.87 21.10 -19.53
N ALA A 11 3.84 22.30 -18.92
CA ALA A 11 3.81 22.43 -17.46
C ALA A 11 2.56 21.79 -16.85
N LEU A 12 1.40 21.91 -17.50
CA LEU A 12 0.16 21.28 -17.03
C LEU A 12 0.27 19.75 -17.05
N LEU A 13 0.86 19.17 -18.08
CA LEU A 13 1.06 17.72 -18.15
C LEU A 13 1.98 17.21 -17.03
N LEU A 14 3.05 17.91 -16.74
CA LEU A 14 3.97 17.55 -15.65
C LEU A 14 3.28 17.62 -14.31
N ALA A 15 2.48 18.65 -14.06
CA ALA A 15 1.73 18.78 -12.82
C ALA A 15 0.73 17.63 -12.65
N GLY A 16 0.04 17.22 -13.72
CA GLY A 16 -0.87 16.09 -13.70
C GLY A 16 -0.17 14.78 -13.35
N ASN A 17 1.00 14.53 -13.94
CA ASN A 17 1.77 13.32 -13.65
C ASN A 17 2.27 13.31 -12.21
N ALA A 18 2.73 14.43 -11.69
CA ALA A 18 3.16 14.54 -10.31
C ALA A 18 2.03 14.21 -9.33
N LEU A 19 0.81 14.73 -9.61
CA LEU A 19 -0.36 14.44 -8.78
C LEU A 19 -0.75 12.96 -8.83
N ALA A 20 -0.61 12.31 -10.00
CA ALA A 20 -0.94 10.89 -10.15
C ALA A 20 0.00 10.00 -9.33
N ASP A 21 1.26 10.41 -9.15
CA ASP A 21 2.25 9.64 -8.41
C ASP A 21 2.28 9.97 -6.92
N ASP A 22 1.49 10.94 -6.47
CA ASP A 22 1.55 11.47 -5.11
C ASP A 22 0.49 10.86 -4.20
N LEU A 23 0.35 9.53 -4.23
CA LEU A 23 -0.51 8.84 -3.27
C LEU A 23 0.21 8.70 -1.93
N PRO A 24 -0.49 8.94 -0.80
CA PRO A 24 0.06 8.58 0.49
C PRO A 24 0.49 7.12 0.48
N THR A 25 1.70 6.86 0.93
CA THR A 25 2.27 5.51 0.91
C THR A 25 2.66 5.10 2.32
N TYR A 26 2.16 3.94 2.73
CA TYR A 26 2.45 3.35 4.03
C TYR A 26 3.25 2.08 3.81
N LYS A 27 4.19 1.79 4.69
CA LYS A 27 5.10 0.66 4.54
C LYS A 27 4.80 -0.41 5.58
N VAL A 28 4.80 -1.66 5.12
CA VAL A 28 4.61 -2.84 5.94
C VAL A 28 5.76 -3.80 5.70
N LEU A 29 6.28 -4.35 6.77
CA LEU A 29 7.35 -5.34 6.74
C LEU A 29 6.79 -6.68 7.21
N MET A 30 7.01 -7.72 6.42
CA MET A 30 6.71 -9.10 6.81
C MET A 30 8.03 -9.81 7.04
N LYS A 31 8.21 -10.37 8.22
CA LYS A 31 9.47 -11.01 8.61
C LYS A 31 9.23 -12.08 9.66
N ASP A 32 9.82 -13.25 9.47
CA ASP A 32 9.74 -14.36 10.42
C ASP A 32 8.29 -14.71 10.81
N GLY A 33 7.36 -14.64 9.86
CA GLY A 33 5.96 -14.92 10.10
C GLY A 33 5.23 -13.85 10.90
N ARG A 34 5.79 -12.66 11.02
CA ARG A 34 5.18 -11.51 11.71
C ARG A 34 5.04 -10.33 10.78
N ILE A 35 4.24 -9.36 11.20
CA ILE A 35 3.97 -8.14 10.42
C ILE A 35 4.30 -6.93 11.28
N PHE A 36 5.03 -5.97 10.69
CA PHE A 36 5.44 -4.74 11.35
C PHE A 36 5.11 -3.54 10.47
N PRO A 37 4.42 -2.51 10.98
CA PRO A 37 3.74 -2.46 12.27
C PRO A 37 2.47 -3.31 12.25
N GLU A 38 1.97 -3.71 13.41
CA GLU A 38 0.74 -4.47 13.51
C GLU A 38 -0.50 -3.62 13.24
N THR A 39 -0.37 -2.31 13.41
CA THR A 39 -1.43 -1.35 13.10
C THR A 39 -0.91 -0.29 12.14
N VAL A 40 -1.56 -0.18 10.99
CA VAL A 40 -1.27 0.84 9.99
C VAL A 40 -2.40 1.85 10.00
N GLU A 41 -2.14 3.08 10.44
CA GLU A 41 -3.14 4.13 10.44
C GLU A 41 -3.13 4.86 9.10
N VAL A 42 -4.28 4.96 8.47
CA VAL A 42 -4.42 5.63 7.18
C VAL A 42 -5.54 6.67 7.24
N ALA A 43 -5.49 7.65 6.34
CA ALA A 43 -6.57 8.61 6.20
C ALA A 43 -7.79 7.93 5.59
N ALA A 44 -8.95 8.03 6.26
CA ALA A 44 -10.20 7.51 5.74
C ALA A 44 -10.61 8.27 4.47
N ASN A 45 -11.38 7.62 3.63
CA ASN A 45 -11.95 8.22 2.41
C ASN A 45 -10.89 8.76 1.44
N THR A 46 -9.70 8.18 1.46
CA THR A 46 -8.55 8.64 0.67
C THR A 46 -7.86 7.43 0.05
N ARG A 47 -7.59 7.48 -1.25
CA ARG A 47 -6.79 6.45 -1.91
C ARG A 47 -5.37 6.47 -1.34
N PHE A 48 -4.79 5.30 -1.19
CA PHE A 48 -3.42 5.19 -0.69
C PHE A 48 -2.72 3.97 -1.28
N ARG A 49 -1.42 3.95 -1.13
CA ARG A 49 -0.56 2.84 -1.52
C ARG A 49 -0.03 2.17 -0.26
N LEU A 50 -0.08 0.85 -0.25
CA LEU A 50 0.58 0.05 0.77
C LEU A 50 1.76 -0.66 0.11
N GLU A 51 2.95 -0.38 0.60
CA GLU A 51 4.17 -1.04 0.14
C GLU A 51 4.52 -2.14 1.12
N VAL A 52 4.56 -3.38 0.64
CA VAL A 52 4.81 -4.56 1.48
C VAL A 52 6.14 -5.18 1.08
N LYS A 53 7.01 -5.37 2.06
CA LYS A 53 8.30 -6.03 1.86
C LYS A 53 8.35 -7.31 2.69
N ASN A 54 8.76 -8.42 2.04
CA ASN A 54 9.03 -9.66 2.75
C ASN A 54 10.54 -9.77 2.99
N GLU A 55 10.96 -9.70 4.24
CA GLU A 55 12.38 -9.88 4.60
C GLU A 55 12.73 -11.34 4.87
N GLY A 56 11.79 -12.25 4.68
CA GLY A 56 12.06 -13.67 4.81
C GLY A 56 12.11 -14.19 6.23
N PRO A 57 12.69 -15.37 6.44
CA PRO A 57 13.44 -16.17 5.44
C PRO A 57 12.56 -16.90 4.42
N GLY A 58 11.30 -17.17 4.71
CA GLY A 58 10.41 -17.87 3.79
C GLY A 58 9.49 -16.92 3.04
N ALA A 59 8.64 -17.49 2.19
CA ALA A 59 7.60 -16.76 1.50
C ALA A 59 6.56 -16.25 2.50
N ALA A 60 5.86 -15.18 2.14
CA ALA A 60 4.76 -14.61 2.90
C ALA A 60 3.57 -14.36 1.99
N GLU A 61 2.37 -14.40 2.53
CA GLU A 61 1.18 -14.07 1.77
C GLU A 61 0.36 -13.02 2.53
N PHE A 62 0.34 -11.80 2.00
CA PHE A 62 -0.55 -10.76 2.48
C PHE A 62 -1.98 -11.15 2.08
N GLU A 63 -2.88 -11.20 3.05
CA GLU A 63 -4.28 -11.48 2.76
C GLU A 63 -5.19 -10.64 3.63
N SER A 64 -6.21 -10.04 2.99
CA SER A 64 -7.32 -9.41 3.69
C SER A 64 -8.62 -9.90 3.05
N ILE A 65 -9.40 -10.64 3.80
CA ILE A 65 -10.69 -11.16 3.34
C ILE A 65 -11.66 -10.00 3.16
N GLU A 66 -11.70 -9.08 4.13
CA GLU A 66 -12.58 -7.93 4.09
C GLU A 66 -12.33 -7.01 2.89
N LEU A 67 -11.05 -6.79 2.58
CA LEU A 67 -10.64 -5.88 1.51
C LEU A 67 -10.46 -6.61 0.17
N LYS A 68 -10.59 -7.94 0.16
CA LYS A 68 -10.44 -8.78 -1.04
C LYS A 68 -9.07 -8.55 -1.68
N LYS A 69 -8.03 -8.54 -0.86
CA LYS A 69 -6.64 -8.40 -1.31
C LYS A 69 -5.86 -9.65 -0.97
N GLU A 70 -5.04 -10.08 -1.92
CA GLU A 70 -4.19 -11.24 -1.76
C GLU A 70 -2.91 -11.04 -2.56
N LEU A 71 -1.76 -11.28 -1.95
CA LEU A 71 -0.48 -11.02 -2.57
C LEU A 71 0.59 -11.91 -1.97
N VAL A 72 1.16 -12.78 -2.79
CA VAL A 72 2.27 -13.65 -2.37
C VAL A 72 3.59 -12.95 -2.66
N LEU A 73 4.49 -12.95 -1.68
CA LEU A 73 5.81 -12.35 -1.79
C LEU A 73 6.88 -13.39 -1.49
N ALA A 74 7.79 -13.59 -2.44
CA ALA A 74 9.00 -14.36 -2.20
C ALA A 74 9.93 -13.60 -1.24
N PRO A 75 10.87 -14.28 -0.58
CA PRO A 75 11.84 -13.60 0.29
C PRO A 75 12.58 -12.49 -0.44
N GLY A 76 12.71 -11.33 0.19
CA GLY A 76 13.42 -10.17 -0.36
C GLY A 76 12.61 -9.33 -1.32
N VAL A 77 11.39 -9.72 -1.64
CA VAL A 77 10.56 -9.00 -2.62
C VAL A 77 9.76 -7.90 -1.93
N THR A 78 9.69 -6.75 -2.60
CA THR A 78 8.83 -5.63 -2.22
C THR A 78 7.79 -5.43 -3.32
N ARG A 79 6.53 -5.32 -2.93
CA ARG A 79 5.43 -5.06 -3.86
C ARG A 79 4.46 -4.05 -3.25
N SER A 80 3.77 -3.34 -4.12
CA SER A 80 2.82 -2.31 -3.70
C SER A 80 1.42 -2.66 -4.16
N MET A 81 0.44 -2.26 -3.35
CA MET A 81 -0.98 -2.33 -3.68
C MET A 81 -1.59 -0.95 -3.51
N VAL A 82 -2.52 -0.60 -4.40
CA VAL A 82 -3.31 0.63 -4.26
C VAL A 82 -4.67 0.25 -3.70
N PHE A 83 -5.10 0.96 -2.66
CA PHE A 83 -6.39 0.77 -2.03
C PHE A 83 -7.31 1.93 -2.39
N PHE A 84 -8.55 1.62 -2.68
CA PHE A 84 -9.57 2.64 -2.88
C PHE A 84 -9.93 3.28 -1.53
N PRO A 85 -10.59 4.47 -1.55
CA PRO A 85 -11.03 5.12 -0.32
C PRO A 85 -11.83 4.16 0.54
N MET A 86 -11.47 4.10 1.82
CA MET A 86 -12.14 3.23 2.80
C MET A 86 -12.86 4.08 3.83
N LYS A 87 -14.02 3.62 4.26
CA LYS A 87 -14.75 4.26 5.35
C LYS A 87 -13.96 4.14 6.65
N PRO A 88 -14.14 5.07 7.60
CA PRO A 88 -13.53 4.91 8.92
C PRO A 88 -13.85 3.54 9.50
N GLY A 89 -12.83 2.89 10.05
CA GLY A 89 -12.99 1.55 10.62
C GLY A 89 -11.67 0.81 10.71
N THR A 90 -11.76 -0.43 11.18
CA THR A 90 -10.63 -1.33 11.33
C THR A 90 -10.79 -2.49 10.36
N TYR A 91 -9.74 -2.75 9.59
CA TYR A 91 -9.74 -3.77 8.54
C TYR A 91 -8.58 -4.71 8.76
N LYS A 92 -8.87 -5.99 8.98
CA LYS A 92 -7.85 -6.99 9.29
C LYS A 92 -7.10 -7.44 8.05
N PHE A 93 -5.82 -7.74 8.21
CA PHE A 93 -5.04 -8.49 7.25
C PHE A 93 -4.02 -9.36 7.99
N PHE A 94 -3.48 -10.34 7.28
CA PHE A 94 -2.61 -11.33 7.93
C PHE A 94 -1.70 -11.97 6.89
N ASP A 95 -0.71 -12.70 7.39
CA ASP A 95 0.13 -13.57 6.57
C ASP A 95 -0.49 -14.96 6.55
N ASP A 96 -1.06 -15.35 5.42
CA ASP A 96 -1.76 -16.64 5.32
C ASP A 96 -0.84 -17.85 5.41
N PHE A 97 0.47 -17.65 5.22
CA PHE A 97 1.43 -18.72 5.46
C PHE A 97 1.82 -18.82 6.94
N HIS A 98 1.50 -17.83 7.75
CA HIS A 98 1.78 -17.78 9.19
C HIS A 98 0.60 -17.13 9.92
N PRO A 99 -0.61 -17.76 9.84
CA PRO A 99 -1.82 -17.07 10.31
C PRO A 99 -1.85 -16.85 11.82
N GLU A 100 -1.13 -17.63 12.60
CA GLU A 100 -1.16 -17.50 14.05
C GLU A 100 -0.32 -16.33 14.55
N THR A 101 0.79 -16.02 13.88
CA THR A 101 1.72 -14.97 14.31
C THR A 101 1.64 -13.71 13.44
N GLY A 102 1.29 -13.86 12.18
CA GLY A 102 1.23 -12.75 11.22
C GLY A 102 -0.14 -12.11 11.17
N GLN A 103 -0.51 -11.37 12.22
CA GLN A 103 -1.78 -10.67 12.31
C GLN A 103 -1.56 -9.17 12.37
N ALA A 104 -2.37 -8.41 11.62
CA ALA A 104 -2.26 -6.96 11.56
C ALA A 104 -3.60 -6.33 11.20
N ARG A 105 -3.64 -5.01 11.16
CA ARG A 105 -4.84 -4.27 10.80
C ARG A 105 -4.52 -2.91 10.21
N ILE A 106 -5.40 -2.46 9.36
CA ILE A 106 -5.41 -1.08 8.87
C ILE A 106 -6.52 -0.36 9.65
N VAL A 107 -6.21 0.79 10.21
CA VAL A 107 -7.18 1.65 10.88
C VAL A 107 -7.34 2.92 10.05
N ALA A 108 -8.52 3.10 9.46
CA ALA A 108 -8.87 4.29 8.68
C ALA A 108 -9.60 5.27 9.59
N LYS A 109 -9.08 6.49 9.68
CA LYS A 109 -9.69 7.51 10.53
C LYS A 109 -9.45 8.94 10.05
#